data_ba6a6440087fd4ca93fc83344910a621
#
_entry.id   ba6a6440087fd4ca93fc83344910a621
#
_cell.length_a   1.000
_cell.length_b   1.000
_cell.length_c   1.000
_cell.angle_alpha   90.00
_cell.angle_beta   90.00
_cell.angle_gamma   90.00
#
_symmetry.space_group_name_H-M   'P 1'
#
loop_
_entity.id
_entity.type
_entity.pdbx_description
1 polymer ?
#
loop_
_entity_poly.entity_id
_entity_poly.type
_entity_poly.pdbx_seq_one_letter_code
_entity_poly.pdbx_strand_id
1 'polypeptide(L)'
;PRRPCRRTYESTKPPSFCQDGGMDLLVVVPHPDDESFGAGGALLLAKEAGLKTGVLTLTRGEAGRTLGLCPPEELPRVRVEELKRAAAVLQVDYLEVLDYPNALPEGAQGERGPATGRGLADHPEAVEAIRTRLLHLRPRFVLTFPPDGINGHPDHVAASRYAREAAQGLAQVVYLVRPDGPWPVTHRLRLPERVLARKLQAIAQHKTQALSVLKFLEMFPERLWTETFHLLGASGLREGPWW
;
A
#
# COMPACT_ATOMS: atom_id res chain seq x y z
N PRO A 1 -2.16 57.59 21.26
CA PRO A 1 -2.45 56.76 20.10
C PRO A 1 -1.61 55.50 20.16
N ARG A 2 -2.26 54.39 20.42
CA ARG A 2 -1.63 53.06 20.54
C ARG A 2 -1.52 52.49 19.13
N ARG A 3 -0.31 52.10 18.72
CA ARG A 3 -0.06 51.36 17.45
C ARG A 3 -0.66 49.95 17.54
N PRO A 4 -1.28 49.41 16.45
CA PRO A 4 -1.78 48.04 16.47
C PRO A 4 -0.63 47.04 16.37
N CYS A 5 -0.68 46.04 17.25
CA CYS A 5 0.21 44.89 17.29
C CYS A 5 0.07 44.06 15.99
N ARG A 6 1.17 43.91 15.24
CA ARG A 6 1.25 42.96 14.13
C ARG A 6 1.19 41.55 14.72
N ARG A 7 0.10 40.82 14.46
CA ARG A 7 0.06 39.37 14.64
C ARG A 7 1.04 38.73 13.66
N THR A 8 2.15 38.25 14.16
CA THR A 8 3.00 37.30 13.46
C THR A 8 2.24 35.98 13.34
N TYR A 9 2.17 35.48 12.13
CA TYR A 9 1.58 34.18 11.78
C TYR A 9 2.52 33.10 12.40
N GLU A 10 2.17 32.57 13.56
CA GLU A 10 2.82 31.38 14.11
C GLU A 10 2.47 30.19 13.22
N SER A 11 3.51 29.57 12.68
CA SER A 11 3.41 28.31 11.95
C SER A 11 2.74 27.28 12.88
N THR A 12 1.54 26.88 12.55
CA THR A 12 0.87 25.75 13.20
C THR A 12 1.67 24.48 12.88
N LYS A 13 2.54 24.08 13.81
CA LYS A 13 3.04 22.71 13.83
C LYS A 13 1.82 21.78 13.80
N PRO A 14 1.83 20.70 12.96
CA PRO A 14 0.80 19.69 13.07
C PRO A 14 0.75 19.19 14.51
N PRO A 15 -0.45 18.82 15.04
CA PRO A 15 -0.58 18.38 16.41
C PRO A 15 0.42 17.23 16.65
N SER A 16 1.19 17.37 17.74
CA SER A 16 2.10 16.32 18.22
C SER A 16 1.27 15.12 18.65
N PHE A 17 1.02 14.20 17.69
CA PHE A 17 0.44 12.91 18.01
C PHE A 17 1.47 12.06 18.75
N CYS A 18 1.09 11.71 19.93
CA CYS A 18 1.67 10.91 21.01
C CYS A 18 2.93 10.10 20.71
N GLN A 19 3.95 10.34 21.55
CA GLN A 19 5.17 9.56 21.73
C GLN A 19 4.95 8.18 22.38
N ASP A 20 3.77 7.58 22.27
CA ASP A 20 3.51 6.26 22.82
C ASP A 20 3.43 5.23 21.71
N GLY A 21 4.59 4.75 21.25
CA GLY A 21 4.78 3.41 20.65
C GLY A 21 3.92 2.97 19.46
N GLY A 22 3.06 3.83 18.88
CA GLY A 22 2.20 3.53 17.74
C GLY A 22 2.98 3.41 16.42
N MET A 23 2.31 2.92 15.40
CA MET A 23 2.83 2.83 14.04
C MET A 23 2.63 4.17 13.31
N ASP A 24 3.59 4.57 12.47
CA ASP A 24 3.43 5.79 11.68
C ASP A 24 2.69 5.54 10.37
N LEU A 25 3.06 4.49 9.64
CA LEU A 25 2.50 4.15 8.34
C LEU A 25 2.16 2.67 8.25
N LEU A 26 0.90 2.34 8.02
CA LEU A 26 0.43 1.00 7.69
C LEU A 26 -0.06 0.98 6.24
N VAL A 27 0.55 0.14 5.42
CA VAL A 27 0.09 -0.18 4.07
C VAL A 27 -0.91 -1.32 4.15
N VAL A 28 -2.13 -1.12 3.64
CA VAL A 28 -3.20 -2.13 3.59
C VAL A 28 -3.53 -2.42 2.14
N VAL A 29 -3.17 -3.61 1.67
CA VAL A 29 -3.28 -4.01 0.26
C VAL A 29 -3.85 -5.42 0.11
N PRO A 30 -4.50 -5.76 -1.01
CA PRO A 30 -5.10 -7.08 -1.16
C PRO A 30 -4.10 -8.19 -1.43
N HIS A 31 -3.03 -7.97 -2.22
CA HIS A 31 -2.18 -9.07 -2.68
C HIS A 31 -0.71 -8.91 -2.27
N PRO A 32 0.01 -10.03 -2.08
CA PRO A 32 1.47 -10.02 -2.02
C PRO A 32 2.06 -9.54 -3.34
N ASP A 33 2.69 -8.39 -3.38
CA ASP A 33 3.38 -7.63 -4.42
C ASP A 33 2.94 -6.15 -4.47
N ASP A 34 1.69 -5.85 -4.14
CA ASP A 34 1.13 -4.49 -4.17
C ASP A 34 1.94 -3.49 -3.30
N GLU A 35 2.44 -3.94 -2.16
CA GLU A 35 3.25 -3.12 -1.24
C GLU A 35 4.55 -2.66 -1.89
N SER A 36 5.19 -3.55 -2.66
CA SER A 36 6.46 -3.28 -3.33
C SER A 36 6.27 -2.37 -4.54
N PHE A 37 5.25 -2.64 -5.37
CA PHE A 37 4.95 -1.84 -6.56
C PHE A 37 4.48 -0.44 -6.23
N GLY A 38 3.50 -0.36 -5.34
CA GLY A 38 2.79 0.87 -5.08
C GLY A 38 3.42 1.76 -4.03
N ALA A 39 3.98 1.17 -2.97
CA ALA A 39 4.39 1.86 -1.76
C ALA A 39 5.83 1.59 -1.33
N GLY A 40 6.61 0.82 -2.10
CA GLY A 40 7.96 0.41 -1.71
C GLY A 40 8.90 1.59 -1.46
N GLY A 41 8.80 2.64 -2.27
CA GLY A 41 9.57 3.87 -2.07
C GLY A 41 9.13 4.64 -0.83
N ALA A 42 7.82 4.78 -0.60
CA ALA A 42 7.28 5.43 0.59
C ALA A 42 7.69 4.70 1.86
N LEU A 43 7.59 3.36 1.90
CA LEU A 43 8.04 2.55 3.02
C LEU A 43 9.53 2.75 3.33
N LEU A 44 10.40 2.72 2.31
CA LEU A 44 11.83 2.92 2.47
C LEU A 44 12.18 4.33 2.96
N LEU A 45 11.55 5.37 2.39
CA LEU A 45 11.76 6.75 2.83
C LEU A 45 11.24 6.99 4.25
N ALA A 46 10.12 6.37 4.63
CA ALA A 46 9.61 6.42 6.00
C ALA A 46 10.61 5.78 6.98
N LYS A 47 11.20 4.63 6.62
CA LYS A 47 12.26 4.01 7.42
C LYS A 47 13.51 4.88 7.55
N GLU A 48 13.97 5.52 6.46
CA GLU A 48 15.08 6.48 6.49
C GLU A 48 14.79 7.68 7.42
N ALA A 49 13.51 8.07 7.54
CA ALA A 49 13.05 9.11 8.46
C ALA A 49 12.87 8.61 9.92
N GLY A 50 13.19 7.35 10.21
CA GLY A 50 13.06 6.76 11.54
C GLY A 50 11.63 6.37 11.94
N LEU A 51 10.70 6.31 10.98
CA LEU A 51 9.31 6.00 11.23
C LEU A 51 9.07 4.48 11.35
N LYS A 52 8.06 4.10 12.12
CA LYS A 52 7.58 2.72 12.21
C LYS A 52 6.60 2.43 11.09
N THR A 53 6.89 1.39 10.31
CA THR A 53 6.13 1.02 9.12
C THR A 53 5.61 -0.41 9.20
N GLY A 54 4.46 -0.66 8.56
CA GLY A 54 3.88 -2.00 8.50
C GLY A 54 3.16 -2.26 7.18
N VAL A 55 2.96 -3.54 6.90
CA VAL A 55 2.18 -4.05 5.78
C VAL A 55 1.15 -5.05 6.29
N LEU A 56 -0.10 -4.84 5.93
CA LEU A 56 -1.21 -5.77 6.12
C LEU A 56 -1.73 -6.16 4.74
N THR A 57 -1.51 -7.41 4.36
CA THR A 57 -1.99 -7.99 3.10
C THR A 57 -3.22 -8.82 3.36
N LEU A 58 -4.30 -8.64 2.58
CA LEU A 58 -5.61 -9.19 2.91
C LEU A 58 -5.83 -10.60 2.37
N THR A 59 -5.13 -11.01 1.30
CA THR A 59 -5.20 -12.35 0.71
C THR A 59 -3.81 -12.97 0.61
N ARG A 60 -3.73 -14.24 0.30
CA ARG A 60 -2.46 -14.91 -0.04
C ARG A 60 -2.12 -14.85 -1.53
N GLY A 61 -2.98 -14.23 -2.33
CA GLY A 61 -2.81 -14.09 -3.76
C GLY A 61 -2.90 -15.40 -4.53
N GLU A 62 -3.70 -16.35 -4.05
CA GLU A 62 -3.84 -17.72 -4.57
C GLU A 62 -4.35 -17.77 -6.00
N ALA A 63 -5.06 -16.74 -6.47
CA ALA A 63 -5.51 -16.66 -7.88
C ALA A 63 -4.39 -16.23 -8.85
N GLY A 64 -3.19 -16.01 -8.37
CA GLY A 64 -2.03 -15.62 -9.17
C GLY A 64 -1.56 -16.74 -10.12
N ARG A 65 -0.59 -16.41 -10.99
CA ARG A 65 0.07 -17.38 -11.87
C ARG A 65 1.19 -18.10 -11.14
N THR A 66 1.38 -19.40 -11.46
CA THR A 66 2.52 -20.17 -10.94
C THR A 66 3.81 -19.91 -11.71
N LEU A 67 3.70 -19.56 -13.00
CA LEU A 67 4.80 -19.45 -13.96
C LEU A 67 5.70 -20.72 -14.01
N GLY A 68 5.15 -21.87 -13.62
CA GLY A 68 5.92 -23.13 -13.51
C GLY A 68 6.94 -23.16 -12.37
N LEU A 69 6.89 -22.21 -11.43
CA LEU A 69 7.84 -22.11 -10.30
C LEU A 69 7.42 -22.94 -9.10
N CYS A 70 6.16 -23.35 -9.04
CA CYS A 70 5.61 -24.22 -8.00
C CYS A 70 4.34 -24.90 -8.48
N PRO A 71 3.90 -26.00 -7.84
CA PRO A 71 2.58 -26.56 -8.04
C PRO A 71 1.49 -25.53 -7.69
N PRO A 72 0.32 -25.53 -8.37
CA PRO A 72 -0.77 -24.60 -8.14
C PRO A 72 -1.20 -24.49 -6.67
N GLU A 73 -1.33 -25.62 -5.99
CA GLU A 73 -1.75 -25.70 -4.59
C GLU A 73 -0.75 -25.08 -3.60
N GLU A 74 0.51 -24.96 -4.00
CA GLU A 74 1.55 -24.33 -3.19
C GLU A 74 1.67 -22.82 -3.39
N LEU A 75 1.06 -22.27 -4.44
CA LEU A 75 1.22 -20.87 -4.80
C LEU A 75 0.91 -19.91 -3.63
N PRO A 76 -0.16 -20.08 -2.84
CA PRO A 76 -0.43 -19.19 -1.69
C PRO A 76 0.74 -19.15 -0.71
N ARG A 77 1.32 -20.29 -0.39
CA ARG A 77 2.49 -20.39 0.50
C ARG A 77 3.72 -19.72 -0.11
N VAL A 78 3.97 -19.96 -1.39
CA VAL A 78 5.13 -19.38 -2.11
C VAL A 78 5.03 -17.86 -2.13
N ARG A 79 3.86 -17.30 -2.46
CA ARG A 79 3.64 -15.83 -2.49
C ARG A 79 3.82 -15.19 -1.12
N VAL A 80 3.37 -15.82 -0.05
CA VAL A 80 3.61 -15.33 1.31
C VAL A 80 5.11 -15.31 1.65
N GLU A 81 5.88 -16.32 1.24
CA GLU A 81 7.32 -16.34 1.43
C GLU A 81 8.05 -15.30 0.56
N GLU A 82 7.56 -15.02 -0.64
CA GLU A 82 8.04 -13.94 -1.49
C GLU A 82 7.81 -12.59 -0.81
N LEU A 83 6.59 -12.36 -0.29
CA LEU A 83 6.25 -11.15 0.46
C LEU A 83 7.12 -10.96 1.70
N LYS A 84 7.38 -12.00 2.49
CA LYS A 84 8.29 -11.92 3.64
C LYS A 84 9.69 -11.46 3.26
N ARG A 85 10.22 -11.97 2.14
CA ARG A 85 11.52 -11.52 1.62
C ARG A 85 11.48 -10.07 1.14
N ALA A 86 10.41 -9.67 0.45
CA ALA A 86 10.21 -8.28 0.02
C ALA A 86 10.11 -7.34 1.23
N ALA A 87 9.33 -7.70 2.24
CA ALA A 87 9.17 -6.95 3.48
C ALA A 87 10.51 -6.77 4.24
N ALA A 88 11.36 -7.80 4.24
CA ALA A 88 12.71 -7.70 4.80
C ALA A 88 13.59 -6.69 4.04
N VAL A 89 13.51 -6.64 2.70
CA VAL A 89 14.20 -5.64 1.87
C VAL A 89 13.66 -4.24 2.17
N LEU A 90 12.34 -4.09 2.32
CA LEU A 90 11.66 -2.82 2.65
C LEU A 90 11.86 -2.41 4.11
N GLN A 91 12.36 -3.32 4.97
CA GLN A 91 12.63 -3.10 6.40
C GLN A 91 11.37 -2.72 7.19
N VAL A 92 10.21 -3.27 6.85
CA VAL A 92 8.99 -3.00 7.60
C VAL A 92 9.06 -3.61 9.01
N ASP A 93 8.48 -2.92 9.99
CA ASP A 93 8.48 -3.34 11.40
C ASP A 93 7.36 -4.34 11.71
N TYR A 94 6.33 -4.35 10.87
CA TYR A 94 5.18 -5.23 11.01
C TYR A 94 4.76 -5.79 9.65
N LEU A 95 4.51 -7.09 9.62
CA LEU A 95 3.96 -7.79 8.46
C LEU A 95 2.90 -8.78 8.92
N GLU A 96 1.70 -8.67 8.39
CA GLU A 96 0.65 -9.68 8.56
C GLU A 96 -0.03 -9.96 7.23
N VAL A 97 -0.38 -11.22 7.02
CA VAL A 97 -1.15 -11.68 5.86
C VAL A 97 -2.43 -12.33 6.38
N LEU A 98 -3.58 -11.82 5.95
CA LEU A 98 -4.86 -12.44 6.18
C LEU A 98 -5.13 -13.52 5.13
N ASP A 99 -6.22 -14.28 5.31
CA ASP A 99 -6.54 -15.44 4.49
C ASP A 99 -7.91 -15.29 3.81
N TYR A 100 -8.22 -14.07 3.34
CA TYR A 100 -9.42 -13.84 2.54
C TYR A 100 -9.21 -14.35 1.13
N PRO A 101 -10.28 -14.83 0.46
CA PRO A 101 -10.20 -15.29 -0.93
C PRO A 101 -9.77 -14.16 -1.87
N ASN A 102 -8.97 -14.52 -2.87
CA ASN A 102 -8.53 -13.65 -3.94
C ASN A 102 -9.36 -13.86 -5.21
N ALA A 103 -9.88 -12.78 -5.79
CA ALA A 103 -10.65 -12.84 -7.02
C ALA A 103 -9.80 -13.27 -8.21
N LEU A 104 -10.38 -14.13 -9.07
CA LEU A 104 -9.81 -14.39 -10.39
C LEU A 104 -10.05 -13.18 -11.29
N PRO A 105 -9.01 -12.62 -11.92
CA PRO A 105 -9.19 -11.59 -12.94
C PRO A 105 -10.04 -12.12 -14.10
N GLU A 106 -10.92 -11.28 -14.64
CA GLU A 106 -11.70 -11.63 -15.82
C GLU A 106 -10.77 -11.99 -16.98
N GLY A 107 -11.10 -13.06 -17.70
CA GLY A 107 -10.28 -13.57 -18.81
C GLY A 107 -8.93 -14.19 -18.39
N ALA A 108 -8.78 -14.55 -17.13
CA ALA A 108 -7.55 -15.11 -16.59
C ALA A 108 -7.11 -16.38 -17.36
N GLN A 109 -5.86 -16.39 -17.85
CA GLN A 109 -5.25 -17.50 -18.59
C GLN A 109 -3.97 -17.99 -17.88
N GLY A 110 -3.56 -19.22 -18.24
CA GLY A 110 -2.36 -19.85 -17.69
C GLY A 110 -2.61 -20.63 -16.41
N GLU A 111 -1.59 -21.40 -16.00
CA GLU A 111 -1.65 -22.17 -14.77
C GLU A 111 -1.66 -21.25 -13.54
N ARG A 112 -2.59 -21.49 -12.64
CA ARG A 112 -2.86 -20.65 -11.46
C ARG A 112 -3.03 -21.49 -10.22
N GLY A 113 -2.96 -20.84 -9.06
CA GLY A 113 -3.27 -21.48 -7.80
C GLY A 113 -4.78 -21.68 -7.57
N PRO A 114 -5.14 -22.24 -6.42
CA PRO A 114 -6.49 -22.71 -6.09
C PRO A 114 -7.44 -21.54 -5.76
N ALA A 115 -7.91 -20.81 -6.75
CA ALA A 115 -8.87 -19.71 -6.53
C ALA A 115 -10.29 -20.25 -6.30
N THR A 116 -11.00 -19.65 -5.36
CA THR A 116 -12.34 -20.08 -4.94
C THR A 116 -13.48 -19.31 -5.62
N GLY A 117 -13.21 -18.50 -6.61
CA GLY A 117 -14.19 -17.86 -7.49
C GLY A 117 -14.79 -16.54 -6.98
N ARG A 118 -14.95 -16.38 -5.67
CA ARG A 118 -15.39 -15.14 -5.04
C ARG A 118 -14.23 -14.50 -4.32
N GLY A 119 -13.87 -13.29 -4.69
CA GLY A 119 -12.75 -12.60 -4.11
C GLY A 119 -13.08 -11.86 -2.81
N LEU A 120 -12.15 -11.05 -2.39
CA LEU A 120 -12.26 -10.21 -1.20
C LEU A 120 -13.55 -9.37 -1.16
N ALA A 121 -14.11 -9.01 -2.33
CA ALA A 121 -15.29 -8.17 -2.44
C ALA A 121 -16.54 -8.75 -1.75
N ASP A 122 -16.63 -10.07 -1.59
CA ASP A 122 -17.75 -10.78 -0.93
C ASP A 122 -17.52 -10.97 0.59
N HIS A 123 -16.47 -10.41 1.15
CA HIS A 123 -16.06 -10.57 2.55
C HIS A 123 -16.09 -9.24 3.31
N PRO A 124 -17.27 -8.62 3.55
CA PRO A 124 -17.37 -7.34 4.25
C PRO A 124 -16.87 -7.42 5.70
N GLU A 125 -16.81 -8.59 6.31
CA GLU A 125 -16.24 -8.80 7.64
C GLU A 125 -14.74 -8.46 7.72
N ALA A 126 -14.06 -8.35 6.57
CA ALA A 126 -12.67 -7.88 6.50
C ALA A 126 -12.50 -6.46 7.06
N VAL A 127 -13.56 -5.63 7.04
CA VAL A 127 -13.56 -4.31 7.69
C VAL A 127 -13.21 -4.44 9.17
N GLU A 128 -13.89 -5.35 9.89
CA GLU A 128 -13.65 -5.53 11.32
C GLU A 128 -12.29 -6.16 11.60
N ALA A 129 -11.85 -7.08 10.74
CA ALA A 129 -10.52 -7.65 10.84
C ALA A 129 -9.42 -6.59 10.68
N ILE A 130 -9.56 -5.67 9.73
CA ILE A 130 -8.65 -4.53 9.55
C ILE A 130 -8.76 -3.60 10.76
N ARG A 131 -9.98 -3.22 11.17
CA ARG A 131 -10.21 -2.29 12.29
C ARG A 131 -9.56 -2.77 13.58
N THR A 132 -9.65 -4.07 13.88
CA THR A 132 -8.97 -4.67 15.06
C THR A 132 -7.46 -4.43 15.02
N ARG A 133 -6.80 -4.56 13.85
CA ARG A 133 -5.37 -4.27 13.68
C ARG A 133 -5.07 -2.79 13.85
N LEU A 134 -5.92 -1.91 13.31
CA LEU A 134 -5.75 -0.46 13.46
C LEU A 134 -5.86 -0.03 14.93
N LEU A 135 -6.78 -0.59 15.70
CA LEU A 135 -6.91 -0.33 17.14
C LEU A 135 -5.68 -0.78 17.92
N HIS A 136 -5.09 -1.92 17.54
CA HIS A 136 -3.89 -2.46 18.18
C HIS A 136 -2.63 -1.68 17.77
N LEU A 137 -2.42 -1.47 16.47
CA LEU A 137 -1.22 -0.84 15.91
C LEU A 137 -1.22 0.69 16.02
N ARG A 138 -2.40 1.30 16.08
CA ARG A 138 -2.64 2.76 16.16
C ARG A 138 -1.84 3.54 15.11
N PRO A 139 -1.99 3.21 13.80
CA PRO A 139 -1.24 3.91 12.77
C PRO A 139 -1.70 5.35 12.64
N ARG A 140 -0.76 6.27 12.35
CA ARG A 140 -1.10 7.66 11.99
C ARG A 140 -1.72 7.71 10.60
N PHE A 141 -1.14 6.94 9.67
CA PHE A 141 -1.57 6.89 8.28
C PHE A 141 -1.84 5.45 7.85
N VAL A 142 -2.95 5.27 7.12
CA VAL A 142 -3.28 4.05 6.38
C VAL A 142 -3.15 4.35 4.89
N LEU A 143 -2.19 3.72 4.23
CA LEU A 143 -2.01 3.79 2.78
C LEU A 143 -2.68 2.60 2.12
N THR A 144 -3.54 2.87 1.15
CA THR A 144 -4.28 1.84 0.40
C THR A 144 -4.55 2.30 -1.04
N PHE A 145 -5.25 1.49 -1.82
CA PHE A 145 -5.71 1.86 -3.16
C PHE A 145 -6.81 2.94 -3.12
N PRO A 146 -7.00 3.72 -4.20
CA PRO A 146 -8.17 4.56 -4.36
C PRO A 146 -9.44 3.73 -4.61
N PRO A 147 -10.64 4.31 -4.50
CA PRO A 147 -11.91 3.60 -4.68
C PRO A 147 -12.11 2.89 -6.02
N ASP A 148 -11.42 3.31 -7.07
CA ASP A 148 -11.41 2.65 -8.38
C ASP A 148 -10.38 1.51 -8.49
N GLY A 149 -9.58 1.29 -7.42
CA GLY A 149 -8.56 0.23 -7.37
C GLY A 149 -7.41 0.42 -8.36
N ILE A 150 -7.24 1.63 -8.96
CA ILE A 150 -6.26 1.98 -10.00
C ILE A 150 -6.55 1.31 -11.36
N ASN A 151 -6.86 0.02 -11.37
CA ASN A 151 -7.03 -0.81 -12.56
C ASN A 151 -8.38 -1.55 -12.59
N GLY A 152 -9.28 -1.26 -11.64
CA GLY A 152 -10.59 -1.88 -11.53
C GLY A 152 -10.58 -3.32 -11.01
N HIS A 153 -9.45 -3.84 -10.51
CA HIS A 153 -9.41 -5.18 -9.93
C HIS A 153 -10.37 -5.26 -8.73
N PRO A 154 -11.29 -6.27 -8.67
CA PRO A 154 -12.30 -6.35 -7.60
C PRO A 154 -11.72 -6.29 -6.20
N ASP A 155 -10.59 -6.98 -5.96
CA ASP A 155 -9.95 -7.00 -4.65
C ASP A 155 -9.29 -5.66 -4.30
N HIS A 156 -8.76 -4.90 -5.27
CA HIS A 156 -8.24 -3.56 -5.03
C HIS A 156 -9.35 -2.59 -4.62
N VAL A 157 -10.50 -2.66 -5.30
CA VAL A 157 -11.70 -1.87 -4.97
C VAL A 157 -12.21 -2.24 -3.58
N ALA A 158 -12.28 -3.54 -3.27
CA ALA A 158 -12.72 -4.02 -1.96
C ALA A 158 -11.74 -3.59 -0.84
N ALA A 159 -10.43 -3.78 -1.04
CA ALA A 159 -9.41 -3.37 -0.08
C ALA A 159 -9.46 -1.87 0.21
N SER A 160 -9.63 -1.04 -0.83
CA SER A 160 -9.82 0.41 -0.67
C SER A 160 -11.01 0.74 0.23
N ARG A 161 -12.17 0.17 -0.09
CA ARG A 161 -13.41 0.38 0.67
C ARG A 161 -13.24 -0.05 2.12
N TYR A 162 -12.73 -1.25 2.35
CA TYR A 162 -12.60 -1.83 3.69
C TYR A 162 -11.55 -1.10 4.54
N ALA A 163 -10.40 -0.78 3.97
CA ALA A 163 -9.36 -0.04 4.68
C ALA A 163 -9.83 1.38 5.06
N ARG A 164 -10.53 2.07 4.15
CA ARG A 164 -11.10 3.40 4.42
C ARG A 164 -12.15 3.35 5.53
N GLU A 165 -13.06 2.38 5.46
CA GLU A 165 -14.13 2.22 6.46
C GLU A 165 -13.53 1.87 7.83
N ALA A 166 -12.60 0.91 7.88
CA ALA A 166 -11.91 0.52 9.10
C ALA A 166 -11.10 1.66 9.74
N ALA A 167 -10.51 2.54 8.92
CA ALA A 167 -9.68 3.65 9.37
C ALA A 167 -10.51 4.86 9.89
N GLN A 168 -11.83 4.85 9.69
CA GLN A 168 -12.68 5.97 10.09
C GLN A 168 -12.57 6.25 11.60
N GLY A 169 -12.14 7.47 11.93
CA GLY A 169 -11.93 7.92 13.30
C GLY A 169 -10.64 7.39 13.96
N LEU A 170 -9.82 6.57 13.27
CA LEU A 170 -8.60 5.96 13.81
C LEU A 170 -7.32 6.45 13.14
N ALA A 171 -7.32 6.67 11.83
CA ALA A 171 -6.13 7.04 11.07
C ALA A 171 -6.48 7.92 9.87
N GLN A 172 -5.51 8.71 9.40
CA GLN A 172 -5.64 9.41 8.12
C GLN A 172 -5.41 8.45 6.96
N VAL A 173 -6.31 8.50 5.96
CA VAL A 173 -6.21 7.64 4.78
C VAL A 173 -5.45 8.35 3.68
N VAL A 174 -4.51 7.63 3.07
CA VAL A 174 -3.73 8.04 1.91
C VAL A 174 -4.00 7.06 0.79
N TYR A 175 -4.35 7.56 -0.38
CA TYR A 175 -4.51 6.71 -1.56
C TYR A 175 -3.26 6.69 -2.41
N LEU A 176 -2.88 5.51 -2.85
CA LEU A 176 -1.96 5.32 -3.95
C LEU A 176 -2.67 5.71 -5.25
N VAL A 177 -2.22 6.75 -5.93
CA VAL A 177 -2.90 7.25 -7.13
C VAL A 177 -1.98 7.32 -8.35
N ARG A 178 -2.57 7.36 -9.55
CA ARG A 178 -1.84 7.62 -10.80
C ARG A 178 -1.86 9.12 -11.10
N PRO A 179 -0.79 9.68 -11.70
CA PRO A 179 -0.78 11.08 -12.12
C PRO A 179 -1.88 11.42 -13.13
N ASP A 180 -2.22 10.46 -14.00
CA ASP A 180 -3.23 10.53 -15.06
C ASP A 180 -4.58 9.93 -14.66
N GLY A 181 -4.74 9.57 -13.37
CA GLY A 181 -5.97 8.98 -12.85
C GLY A 181 -7.01 10.01 -12.43
N PRO A 182 -8.20 9.55 -11.99
CA PRO A 182 -9.29 10.43 -11.60
C PRO A 182 -9.08 11.13 -10.26
N TRP A 183 -8.08 10.71 -9.48
CA TRP A 183 -7.79 11.25 -8.16
C TRP A 183 -6.70 12.30 -8.21
N PRO A 184 -6.87 13.48 -7.58
CA PRO A 184 -5.82 14.50 -7.56
C PRO A 184 -4.58 14.01 -6.84
N VAL A 185 -3.41 14.30 -7.40
CA VAL A 185 -2.13 14.07 -6.72
C VAL A 185 -1.90 15.19 -5.72
N THR A 186 -1.83 14.84 -4.42
CA THR A 186 -1.50 15.80 -3.36
C THR A 186 -0.07 15.71 -2.90
N HIS A 187 0.56 14.54 -3.07
CA HIS A 187 1.97 14.31 -2.71
C HIS A 187 2.67 13.51 -3.79
N ARG A 188 3.90 13.94 -4.10
CA ARG A 188 4.78 13.24 -5.04
C ARG A 188 6.12 12.96 -4.40
N LEU A 189 6.49 11.68 -4.34
CA LEU A 189 7.80 11.25 -3.87
C LEU A 189 8.69 10.94 -5.06
N ARG A 190 9.76 11.70 -5.23
CA ARG A 190 10.86 11.33 -6.13
C ARG A 190 11.82 10.44 -5.38
N LEU A 191 12.08 9.26 -5.91
CA LEU A 191 12.91 8.25 -5.25
C LEU A 191 14.39 8.48 -5.60
N PRO A 192 15.25 8.73 -4.61
CA PRO A 192 16.70 8.71 -4.82
C PRO A 192 17.14 7.35 -5.34
N GLU A 193 18.23 7.31 -6.10
CA GLU A 193 18.74 6.07 -6.74
C GLU A 193 18.88 4.90 -5.74
N ARG A 194 19.42 5.16 -4.53
CA ARG A 194 19.55 4.15 -3.48
C ARG A 194 18.20 3.55 -3.04
N VAL A 195 17.14 4.38 -2.98
CA VAL A 195 15.79 3.94 -2.61
C VAL A 195 15.18 3.16 -3.77
N LEU A 196 15.34 3.66 -5.00
CA LEU A 196 14.92 2.95 -6.20
C LEU A 196 15.58 1.56 -6.30
N ALA A 197 16.88 1.47 -6.11
CA ALA A 197 17.60 0.20 -6.16
C ALA A 197 17.03 -0.80 -5.14
N ARG A 198 16.72 -0.37 -3.92
CA ARG A 198 16.10 -1.21 -2.91
C ARG A 198 14.65 -1.57 -3.23
N LYS A 199 13.86 -0.63 -3.76
CA LYS A 199 12.50 -0.91 -4.24
C LYS A 199 12.52 -2.01 -5.31
N LEU A 200 13.43 -1.93 -6.29
CA LEU A 200 13.60 -2.95 -7.32
C LEU A 200 14.00 -4.31 -6.73
N GLN A 201 14.86 -4.32 -5.72
CA GLN A 201 15.20 -5.56 -5.00
C GLN A 201 13.99 -6.18 -4.29
N ALA A 202 13.10 -5.35 -3.70
CA ALA A 202 11.86 -5.84 -3.10
C ALA A 202 10.91 -6.42 -4.17
N ILE A 203 10.68 -5.70 -5.26
CA ILE A 203 9.89 -6.15 -6.40
C ILE A 203 10.41 -7.49 -6.94
N ALA A 204 11.73 -7.66 -7.06
CA ALA A 204 12.36 -8.88 -7.56
C ALA A 204 12.17 -10.11 -6.64
N GLN A 205 11.70 -9.93 -5.40
CA GLN A 205 11.36 -11.07 -4.54
C GLN A 205 10.08 -11.77 -5.00
N HIS A 206 9.16 -11.08 -5.66
CA HIS A 206 7.89 -11.61 -6.15
C HIS A 206 8.04 -12.35 -7.50
N LYS A 207 8.82 -13.44 -7.49
CA LYS A 207 9.20 -14.19 -8.70
C LYS A 207 8.01 -14.77 -9.44
N THR A 208 7.01 -15.28 -8.70
CA THR A 208 5.77 -15.81 -9.30
C THR A 208 4.96 -14.73 -9.99
N GLN A 209 5.25 -13.45 -9.71
CA GLN A 209 4.57 -12.29 -10.29
C GLN A 209 5.44 -11.57 -11.36
N ALA A 210 6.50 -12.20 -11.87
CA ALA A 210 7.43 -11.58 -12.82
C ALA A 210 6.74 -10.97 -14.07
N LEU A 211 5.68 -11.62 -14.59
CA LEU A 211 4.90 -11.06 -15.70
C LEU A 211 4.11 -9.81 -15.29
N SER A 212 3.63 -9.73 -14.06
CA SER A 212 2.97 -8.52 -13.52
C SER A 212 4.00 -7.40 -13.36
N VAL A 213 5.23 -7.73 -12.94
CA VAL A 213 6.36 -6.79 -12.89
C VAL A 213 6.62 -6.19 -14.28
N LEU A 214 6.81 -7.03 -15.29
CA LEU A 214 7.09 -6.58 -16.64
C LEU A 214 5.97 -5.70 -17.19
N LYS A 215 4.72 -6.09 -16.99
CA LYS A 215 3.57 -5.29 -17.39
C LYS A 215 3.48 -3.96 -16.67
N PHE A 216 3.81 -3.93 -15.37
CA PHE A 216 3.88 -2.70 -14.60
C PHE A 216 4.96 -1.74 -15.14
N LEU A 217 6.16 -2.26 -15.42
CA LEU A 217 7.27 -1.48 -15.98
C LEU A 217 6.96 -0.94 -17.38
N GLU A 218 6.27 -1.72 -18.20
CA GLU A 218 5.84 -1.31 -19.54
C GLU A 218 4.79 -0.19 -19.48
N MET A 219 3.78 -0.35 -18.62
CA MET A 219 2.66 0.61 -18.55
C MET A 219 2.98 1.87 -17.76
N PHE A 220 3.86 1.80 -16.77
CA PHE A 220 4.11 2.88 -15.82
C PHE A 220 5.60 3.04 -15.48
N PRO A 221 6.47 3.26 -16.47
CA PRO A 221 7.92 3.32 -16.24
C PRO A 221 8.32 4.43 -15.26
N GLU A 222 7.59 5.55 -15.26
CA GLU A 222 7.85 6.67 -14.34
C GLU A 222 7.59 6.32 -12.87
N ARG A 223 6.76 5.31 -12.58
CA ARG A 223 6.47 4.87 -11.21
C ARG A 223 7.64 4.13 -10.55
N LEU A 224 8.68 3.84 -11.29
CA LEU A 224 9.93 3.39 -10.69
C LEU A 224 10.59 4.50 -9.89
N TRP A 225 10.63 5.72 -10.44
CA TRP A 225 11.34 6.89 -9.87
C TRP A 225 10.43 7.78 -9.03
N THR A 226 9.11 7.66 -9.22
CA THR A 226 8.14 8.59 -8.63
C THR A 226 6.92 7.83 -8.15
N GLU A 227 6.57 7.99 -6.88
CA GLU A 227 5.31 7.52 -6.32
C GLU A 227 4.40 8.71 -6.06
N THR A 228 3.12 8.57 -6.36
CA THR A 228 2.13 9.64 -6.24
C THR A 228 0.97 9.22 -5.35
N PHE A 229 0.54 10.16 -4.50
CA PHE A 229 -0.42 9.90 -3.44
C PHE A 229 -1.47 11.00 -3.34
N HIS A 230 -2.63 10.61 -2.83
CA HIS A 230 -3.71 11.51 -2.44
C HIS A 230 -3.99 11.34 -0.94
N LEU A 231 -3.59 12.33 -0.14
CA LEU A 231 -3.97 12.40 1.27
C LEU A 231 -5.39 12.96 1.36
N LEU A 232 -6.31 12.20 1.94
CA LEU A 232 -7.71 12.63 2.07
C LEU A 232 -7.80 13.91 2.91
N GLY A 233 -8.54 14.87 2.37
CA GLY A 233 -8.69 16.20 2.98
C GLY A 233 -7.59 17.19 2.65
N ALA A 234 -6.52 16.78 1.97
CA ALA A 234 -5.49 17.70 1.48
C ALA A 234 -5.85 18.28 0.12
N SER A 235 -5.38 19.50 -0.14
CA SER A 235 -5.50 20.19 -1.42
C SER A 235 -4.12 20.68 -1.91
N GLY A 236 -3.97 20.76 -3.22
CA GLY A 236 -2.72 21.19 -3.87
C GLY A 236 -1.64 20.12 -3.84
N LEU A 237 -0.73 20.20 -4.82
CA LEU A 237 0.41 19.27 -4.94
C LEU A 237 1.55 19.75 -4.05
N ARG A 238 2.17 18.81 -3.33
CA ARG A 238 3.40 18.98 -2.56
C ARG A 238 4.44 17.98 -3.03
N GLU A 239 5.67 18.43 -3.22
CA GLU A 239 6.80 17.55 -3.42
C GLU A 239 7.29 17.06 -2.05
N GLY A 240 7.46 15.74 -1.92
CA GLY A 240 7.89 15.10 -0.68
C GLY A 240 6.77 14.35 0.07
N PRO A 241 7.13 13.78 1.23
CA PRO A 241 6.21 12.93 2.00
C PRO A 241 5.10 13.74 2.70
N TRP A 242 4.06 13.01 3.13
CA TRP A 242 2.91 13.56 3.87
C TRP A 242 3.04 13.42 5.40
N TRP A 243 4.03 12.64 5.88
CA TRP A 243 4.30 12.43 7.29
C TRP A 243 5.19 13.49 7.95
#